data_b78a6ea8c101bd7c33a31d51a64f963c
#
_entry.id   b78a6ea8c101bd7c33a31d51a64f963c
#
_cell.length_a   1.000
_cell.length_b   1.000
_cell.length_c   1.000
_cell.angle_alpha   90.00
_cell.angle_beta   90.00
_cell.angle_gamma   90.00
#
_symmetry.space_group_name_H-M   'P 1'
#
loop_
_entity.id
_entity.type
_entity.pdbx_description
1 polymer ?
#
loop_
_entity_poly.entity_id
_entity_poly.type
_entity_poly.pdbx_seq_one_letter_code
_entity_poly.pdbx_strand_id
1 'polypeptide(L)' 'MKFSELVKFLEQNGFEIIREKGSIRYYAKSGENKLIRIDFHGSKEIPTGTCEAILKAAGLKSRSKKSND' A
#
# COMPACT_ATOMS: atom_id res chain seq x y z
N MET A 1 -7.73 7.68 2.84
CA MET A 1 -6.94 6.68 3.58
C MET A 1 -5.61 7.30 3.98
N LYS A 2 -5.21 7.09 5.22
CA LYS A 2 -3.94 7.60 5.69
C LYS A 2 -2.82 6.62 5.34
N PHE A 3 -1.59 7.15 5.28
CA PHE A 3 -0.45 6.29 4.97
C PHE A 3 -0.35 5.13 5.97
N SER A 4 -0.56 5.40 7.26
CA SER A 4 -0.49 4.34 8.27
C SER A 4 -1.56 3.28 8.03
N GLU A 5 -2.72 3.68 7.54
CA GLU A 5 -3.78 2.73 7.24
C GLU A 5 -3.44 1.88 6.03
N LEU A 6 -2.81 2.51 5.03
CA LEU A 6 -2.44 1.78 3.82
C LEU A 6 -1.41 0.71 4.12
N VAL A 7 -0.38 1.04 4.89
CA VAL A 7 0.65 0.04 5.17
C VAL A 7 0.08 -1.09 6.02
N LYS A 8 -0.83 -0.77 6.95
CA LYS A 8 -1.49 -1.81 7.73
C LYS A 8 -2.30 -2.73 6.81
N PHE A 9 -3.00 -2.16 5.85
CA PHE A 9 -3.78 -2.93 4.90
C PHE A 9 -2.88 -3.84 4.06
N LEU A 10 -1.74 -3.34 3.63
CA LEU A 10 -0.79 -4.16 2.90
C LEU A 10 -0.30 -5.32 3.76
N GLU A 11 0.01 -5.06 5.02
CA GLU A 11 0.48 -6.10 5.92
C GLU A 11 -0.59 -7.16 6.15
N GLN A 12 -1.85 -6.74 6.24
CA GLN A 12 -2.94 -7.68 6.41
C GLN A 12 -3.12 -8.57 5.19
N ASN A 13 -2.60 -8.15 4.05
CA ASN A 13 -2.69 -8.92 2.82
C ASN A 13 -1.39 -9.63 2.47
N GLY A 14 -0.52 -9.79 3.45
CA GLY A 14 0.67 -10.60 3.28
C GLY A 14 1.92 -9.86 2.84
N PHE A 15 1.83 -8.54 2.72
CA PHE A 15 3.01 -7.77 2.37
C PHE A 15 3.84 -7.51 3.61
N GLU A 16 5.15 -7.49 3.45
CA GLU A 16 6.08 -7.21 4.54
C GLU A 16 7.06 -6.15 4.10
N ILE A 17 7.50 -5.35 5.05
CA ILE A 17 8.51 -4.36 4.76
C ILE A 17 9.84 -5.09 4.61
N ILE A 18 10.50 -4.87 3.47
CA ILE A 18 11.77 -5.53 3.21
C ILE A 18 12.92 -4.55 3.19
N ARG A 19 12.62 -3.26 3.14
CA ARG A 19 13.67 -2.25 3.13
C ARG A 19 13.08 -0.92 3.50
N GLU A 20 13.85 -0.13 4.21
CA GLU A 20 13.44 1.21 4.58
C GLU A 20 14.63 2.14 4.40
N LYS A 21 14.38 3.28 3.74
CA LYS A 21 15.42 4.25 3.51
C LYS A 21 14.82 5.63 3.67
N GLY A 22 15.16 6.30 4.77
CA GLY A 22 14.50 7.55 5.11
C GLY A 22 13.01 7.32 5.28
N SER A 23 12.19 8.09 4.60
CA SER A 23 10.75 7.92 4.65
C SER A 23 10.24 6.90 3.64
N ILE A 24 11.12 6.37 2.81
CA ILE A 24 10.69 5.44 1.76
C ILE A 24 10.72 4.02 2.28
N ARG A 25 9.61 3.31 2.11
CA ARG A 25 9.47 1.92 2.53
C ARG A 25 9.19 1.05 1.33
N TYR A 26 9.81 -0.12 1.31
CA TYR A 26 9.57 -1.10 0.26
C TYR A 26 8.89 -2.30 0.88
N TYR A 27 7.76 -2.67 0.31
CA TYR A 27 6.97 -3.82 0.75
C TYR A 27 6.96 -4.87 -0.33
N ALA A 28 7.02 -6.13 0.06
CA ALA A 28 6.93 -7.23 -0.88
C ALA A 28 6.08 -8.34 -0.28
N LYS A 29 5.53 -9.16 -1.14
CA LYS A 29 4.71 -10.27 -0.71
C LYS A 29 5.39 -11.57 -1.11
N SER A 30 5.54 -12.45 -0.14
CA SER A 30 6.19 -13.73 -0.35
C SER A 30 5.46 -14.55 -1.42
N GLY A 31 6.22 -15.09 -2.36
CA GLY A 31 5.63 -15.89 -3.41
C GLY A 31 5.10 -15.10 -4.58
N GLU A 32 5.26 -13.78 -4.58
CA GLU A 32 4.80 -12.94 -5.67
C GLU A 32 5.87 -11.96 -6.08
N ASN A 33 5.84 -11.59 -7.35
CA ASN A 33 6.79 -10.63 -7.90
C ASN A 33 6.23 -9.22 -7.80
N LYS A 34 5.87 -8.81 -6.60
CA LYS A 34 5.33 -7.48 -6.40
C LYS A 34 6.21 -6.71 -5.43
N LEU A 35 6.56 -5.50 -5.81
CA LEU A 35 7.34 -4.62 -4.98
C LEU A 35 6.62 -3.30 -4.90
N ILE A 36 6.27 -2.88 -3.70
CA ILE A 36 5.52 -1.66 -3.48
C ILE A 36 6.41 -0.65 -2.78
N ARG A 37 6.57 0.49 -3.41
CA ARG A 37 7.38 1.57 -2.85
C ARG A 37 6.45 2.65 -2.33
N ILE A 38 6.59 2.99 -1.05
CA ILE A 38 5.74 3.98 -0.41
C ILE A 38 6.60 5.03 0.26
N ASP A 39 6.33 6.30 -0.05
CA ASP A 39 6.93 7.41 0.65
C ASP A 39 6.05 7.68 1.87
N PHE A 40 6.43 7.09 3.00
CA PHE A 40 5.57 7.01 4.17
C PHE A 40 5.53 8.33 4.93
N HIS A 41 4.33 8.82 5.18
CA HIS A 41 4.12 10.08 5.89
C HIS A 41 3.18 9.92 7.09
N GLY A 42 3.18 8.75 7.70
CA GLY A 42 2.48 8.54 8.96
C GLY A 42 0.97 8.74 8.86
N SER A 43 0.46 9.66 9.65
CA SER A 43 -0.99 9.86 9.73
C SER A 43 -1.54 10.79 8.67
N LYS A 44 -0.72 11.23 7.74
CA LYS A 44 -1.22 12.11 6.68
C LYS A 44 -2.05 11.33 5.67
N GLU A 45 -2.98 12.05 5.05
CA GLU A 45 -3.81 11.45 4.03
C GLU A 45 -3.02 11.20 2.75
N ILE A 46 -3.31 10.11 2.09
CA ILE A 46 -2.72 9.83 0.79
C ILE A 46 -3.65 10.41 -0.27
N PRO A 47 -3.13 11.13 -1.24
CA PRO A 47 -3.97 11.54 -2.37
C PRO A 47 -4.64 10.33 -2.99
N THR A 48 -5.90 10.46 -3.36
CA THR A 48 -6.71 9.34 -3.83
C THR A 48 -6.05 8.61 -4.99
N GLY A 49 -5.56 9.35 -5.97
CA GLY A 49 -4.92 8.71 -7.12
C GLY A 49 -3.68 7.93 -6.75
N THR A 50 -2.89 8.47 -5.82
CA THR A 50 -1.69 7.77 -5.37
C THR A 50 -2.07 6.49 -4.63
N CYS A 51 -3.08 6.56 -3.77
CA CYS A 51 -3.53 5.40 -3.03
C CYS A 51 -4.00 4.30 -3.98
N GLU A 52 -4.81 4.67 -4.97
CA GLU A 52 -5.32 3.70 -5.91
C GLU A 52 -4.20 3.07 -6.75
N ALA A 53 -3.22 3.87 -7.12
CA ALA A 53 -2.09 3.34 -7.89
C ALA A 53 -1.32 2.31 -7.07
N ILE A 54 -1.13 2.59 -5.79
CA ILE A 54 -0.42 1.66 -4.90
C ILE A 54 -1.21 0.37 -4.74
N LEU A 55 -2.52 0.49 -4.49
CA LEU A 55 -3.36 -0.70 -4.33
C LEU A 55 -3.39 -1.52 -5.61
N LYS A 56 -3.46 -0.86 -6.74
CA LYS A 56 -3.47 -1.55 -8.01
C LYS A 56 -2.15 -2.30 -8.24
N ALA A 57 -1.04 -1.64 -7.93
CA ALA A 57 0.27 -2.28 -8.06
C ALA A 57 0.39 -3.48 -7.15
N ALA A 58 -0.27 -3.44 -5.99
CA ALA A 58 -0.26 -4.55 -5.05
C ALA A 58 -1.25 -5.64 -5.42
N GLY A 59 -2.08 -5.41 -6.44
CA GLY A 59 -3.09 -6.37 -6.83
C GLY A 59 -4.28 -6.40 -5.89
N LEU A 60 -4.50 -5.32 -5.15
CA LEU A 60 -5.58 -5.24 -4.18
C LEU A 60 -6.63 -4.26 -4.67
N LYS A 61 -7.87 -4.52 -4.27
CA LYS A 61 -8.96 -3.65 -4.65
C LYS A 61 -9.09 -2.50 -3.68
N SER A 62 -9.52 -1.36 -4.21
CA SER A 62 -9.78 -0.22 -3.36
C SER A 62 -10.95 -0.52 -2.43
N ARG A 63 -10.81 -0.11 -1.19
CA ARG A 63 -11.86 -0.36 -0.21
C ARG A 63 -13.11 0.47 -0.48
N SER A 64 -12.92 1.60 -1.10
CA SER A 64 -14.04 2.51 -1.31
C SER A 64 -14.96 2.05 -2.43
N LYS A 65 -14.58 1.04 -3.11
CA LYS A 65 -15.37 0.62 -4.21
C LYS A 65 -16.56 -0.10 -3.81
N LYS A 66 -17.48 0.12 -4.28
CA LYS A 66 -18.56 -0.67 -3.99
C LYS A 66 -18.97 -1.38 -5.16
N SER A 67 -19.03 -1.61 -5.46
CA SER A 67 -19.19 -2.16 -6.43
C SER A 67 -19.85 -2.67 -7.06
N ASN A 68 -20.05 -2.68 -7.34
CA ASN A 68 -20.53 -3.19 -7.94
C ASN A 68 -20.51 -3.89 -8.48
N ASP A 69 -20.30 -3.93 -8.26
CA ASP A 69 -20.23 -4.54 -8.72
C ASP A 69 -20.43 -5.06 -8.93
#